data_3208dc9f95abfaee478d3402927837f0
#
_entry.id   3208dc9f95abfaee478d3402927837f0
#
_cell.length_a   1.000
_cell.length_b   1.000
_cell.length_c   1.000
_cell.angle_alpha   90.00
_cell.angle_beta   90.00
_cell.angle_gamma   90.00
#
_symmetry.space_group_name_H-M   'P 1'
#
loop_
_entity.id
_entity.type
_entity.pdbx_description
1 polymer ?
#
loop_
_entity_poly.entity_id
_entity_poly.type
_entity_poly.pdbx_seq_one_letter_code
_entity_poly.pdbx_strand_id
1 'polypeptide(L)'
;MFASISSAVLFGAEGQPVNVEVHVDKGLPAFNVVGLPDESVRESRDRVRAAVMSSGASWPRHRITVNLAPSRGRKTGSGLDLAIAIGVLVAGGSIPIESVRNLAFIGELGLDGSLRPVPGVAPMAGALGDAELVVPIGSALEARVVALGRTRPAAHLREVIEALMGDLPWPDREPEPLPVADEPVSDLSEVRGQPLARRALEIAAAGAHHMLLIGPPGAGKTMLATRLRGLLPLLGRKQALEATMVHSAAGAPLPPSGLVQRAPFRAPHHSSSAAALIGGGSHSLRPGEISLAHGGVLFLDEIAEFAPKVLNGLRQPLEDGTVRIDRSRMHAELPANVLLVGAMNPCPCGGGAPGACQCGDAALNRYVQRISGPLLDRFDLRVNVNRPAVDDLLDDQPGESTAVVAARVAAARDLAWMRQGGVNSELVPAHLEQFAPLESSARLLVRHEIEHDRLSGRGYHRVRRVARTIADLRGEPSEVVLEQDVAMALRMRASIGRPSAIGRVA
;
A
#
# COMPACT_ATOMS: atom_id res chain seq x y z
N MET A 1 8.72 -28.09 34.99
CA MET A 1 8.69 -26.62 35.24
C MET A 1 7.88 -25.95 34.14
N PHE A 2 7.41 -24.72 34.38
CA PHE A 2 6.56 -23.96 33.44
C PHE A 2 7.22 -22.64 33.06
N ALA A 3 7.09 -22.22 31.78
CA ALA A 3 7.49 -20.92 31.27
C ALA A 3 6.42 -20.38 30.33
N SER A 4 6.24 -19.05 30.32
CA SER A 4 5.38 -18.35 29.35
C SER A 4 6.19 -17.24 28.70
N ILE A 5 6.32 -17.30 27.38
CA ILE A 5 7.15 -16.41 26.57
C ILE A 5 6.24 -15.63 25.63
N SER A 6 6.39 -14.29 25.64
CA SER A 6 5.62 -13.42 24.76
C SER A 6 6.15 -13.48 23.32
N SER A 7 5.25 -13.56 22.37
CA SER A 7 5.51 -13.54 20.93
C SER A 7 4.28 -13.02 20.17
N ALA A 8 4.34 -13.00 18.84
CA ALA A 8 3.20 -12.69 17.99
C ALA A 8 3.24 -13.51 16.70
N VAL A 9 2.08 -13.65 16.08
CA VAL A 9 1.93 -14.19 14.73
C VAL A 9 1.30 -13.17 13.80
N LEU A 10 1.56 -13.30 12.52
CA LEU A 10 0.97 -12.45 11.50
C LEU A 10 -0.42 -12.96 11.10
N PHE A 11 -1.37 -12.02 11.01
CA PHE A 11 -2.70 -12.28 10.47
C PHE A 11 -3.10 -11.14 9.52
N GLY A 12 -3.11 -11.40 8.23
CA GLY A 12 -3.30 -10.34 7.21
C GLY A 12 -2.16 -9.32 7.25
N ALA A 13 -2.43 -8.10 7.68
CA ALA A 13 -1.43 -7.07 7.96
C ALA A 13 -1.41 -6.68 9.45
N GLU A 14 -2.00 -7.48 10.32
CA GLU A 14 -2.06 -7.25 11.76
C GLU A 14 -1.24 -8.30 12.50
N GLY A 15 -0.57 -7.88 13.56
CA GLY A 15 0.05 -8.79 14.51
C GLY A 15 -0.99 -9.27 15.53
N GLN A 16 -0.94 -10.54 15.89
CA GLN A 16 -1.73 -11.11 16.97
C GLN A 16 -0.80 -11.60 18.07
N PRO A 17 -0.90 -11.09 19.30
CA PRO A 17 -0.09 -11.55 20.42
C PRO A 17 -0.34 -13.05 20.69
N VAL A 18 0.75 -13.76 20.97
CA VAL A 18 0.73 -15.18 21.34
C VAL A 18 1.63 -15.39 22.54
N ASN A 19 1.12 -16.05 23.57
CA ASN A 19 1.93 -16.57 24.64
C ASN A 19 2.35 -18.00 24.33
N VAL A 20 3.63 -18.24 24.24
CA VAL A 20 4.23 -19.56 24.05
C VAL A 20 4.43 -20.16 25.45
N GLU A 21 3.51 -21.00 25.88
CA GLU A 21 3.54 -21.65 27.18
C GLU A 21 4.24 -23.00 27.04
N VAL A 22 5.33 -23.19 27.77
CA VAL A 22 6.12 -24.42 27.73
C VAL A 22 6.10 -25.12 29.09
N HIS A 23 5.74 -26.38 29.10
CA HIS A 23 5.79 -27.26 30.26
C HIS A 23 6.75 -28.42 30.02
N VAL A 24 7.72 -28.58 30.92
CA VAL A 24 8.66 -29.70 30.95
C VAL A 24 8.33 -30.59 32.16
N ASP A 25 7.92 -31.83 31.90
CA ASP A 25 7.50 -32.78 32.91
C ASP A 25 8.32 -34.07 32.88
N LYS A 26 8.37 -34.79 34.02
CA LYS A 26 9.02 -36.11 34.11
C LYS A 26 8.29 -37.11 33.22
N GLY A 27 9.00 -37.82 32.36
CA GLY A 27 8.41 -38.81 31.49
C GLY A 27 9.32 -39.16 30.31
N LEU A 28 8.85 -40.08 29.47
CA LEU A 28 9.57 -40.41 28.24
C LEU A 28 9.71 -39.19 27.34
N PRO A 29 10.89 -38.98 26.72
CA PRO A 29 11.14 -37.85 25.85
C PRO A 29 10.09 -37.76 24.74
N ALA A 30 9.33 -36.66 24.74
CA ALA A 30 8.35 -36.34 23.71
C ALA A 30 8.27 -34.81 23.54
N PHE A 31 7.88 -34.37 22.35
CA PHE A 31 7.63 -32.95 22.06
C PHE A 31 6.28 -32.81 21.39
N ASN A 32 5.36 -32.12 22.04
CA ASN A 32 4.01 -31.91 21.57
C ASN A 32 3.71 -30.41 21.45
N VAL A 33 3.09 -29.98 20.34
CA VAL A 33 2.62 -28.61 20.16
C VAL A 33 1.11 -28.63 20.06
N VAL A 34 0.45 -27.82 20.90
CA VAL A 34 -1.01 -27.64 20.95
C VAL A 34 -1.37 -26.16 20.75
N GLY A 35 -2.64 -25.84 20.57
CA GLY A 35 -3.08 -24.45 20.33
C GLY A 35 -3.25 -24.10 18.84
N LEU A 36 -3.67 -25.07 18.03
CA LEU A 36 -3.94 -24.93 16.59
C LEU A 36 -2.72 -24.54 15.74
N PRO A 37 -1.57 -25.23 15.87
CA PRO A 37 -0.41 -24.98 15.03
C PRO A 37 -0.70 -25.34 13.57
N ASP A 38 -0.10 -24.62 12.63
CA ASP A 38 -0.02 -25.06 11.23
C ASP A 38 1.10 -26.09 11.02
N GLU A 39 1.35 -26.46 9.77
CA GLU A 39 2.42 -27.39 9.42
C GLU A 39 3.80 -26.85 9.74
N SER A 40 4.05 -25.56 9.41
CA SER A 40 5.31 -24.89 9.67
C SER A 40 5.68 -24.85 11.16
N VAL A 41 4.69 -24.58 12.02
CA VAL A 41 4.87 -24.61 13.49
C VAL A 41 5.06 -26.05 14.01
N ARG A 42 4.50 -27.05 13.36
CA ARG A 42 4.77 -28.46 13.73
C ARG A 42 6.19 -28.90 13.39
N GLU A 43 6.73 -28.41 12.27
CA GLU A 43 8.12 -28.65 11.85
C GLU A 43 9.14 -27.91 12.74
N SER A 44 8.71 -26.87 13.46
CA SER A 44 9.61 -26.10 14.35
C SER A 44 10.29 -26.96 15.41
N ARG A 45 9.70 -28.11 15.78
CA ARG A 45 10.32 -29.07 16.70
C ARG A 45 11.76 -29.40 16.34
N ASP A 46 11.99 -29.82 15.09
CA ASP A 46 13.28 -30.32 14.65
C ASP A 46 14.28 -29.16 14.44
N ARG A 47 13.77 -28.00 13.95
CA ARG A 47 14.58 -26.77 13.82
C ARG A 47 15.01 -26.25 15.19
N VAL A 48 14.08 -26.08 16.12
CA VAL A 48 14.35 -25.58 17.48
C VAL A 48 15.32 -26.48 18.22
N ARG A 49 15.12 -27.81 18.16
CA ARG A 49 16.02 -28.76 18.80
C ARG A 49 17.44 -28.67 18.26
N ALA A 50 17.58 -28.67 16.93
CA ALA A 50 18.90 -28.55 16.30
C ALA A 50 19.58 -27.23 16.64
N ALA A 51 18.85 -26.11 16.58
CA ALA A 51 19.35 -24.78 16.90
C ALA A 51 19.84 -24.66 18.35
N VAL A 52 19.06 -25.18 19.31
CA VAL A 52 19.46 -25.20 20.74
C VAL A 52 20.75 -25.98 20.93
N MET A 53 20.86 -27.17 20.36
CA MET A 53 22.07 -28.00 20.48
C MET A 53 23.28 -27.35 19.78
N SER A 54 23.10 -26.80 18.58
CA SER A 54 24.16 -26.09 17.83
C SER A 54 24.61 -24.81 18.53
N SER A 55 23.75 -24.21 19.36
CA SER A 55 24.09 -23.04 20.17
C SER A 55 24.82 -23.37 21.49
N GLY A 56 25.12 -24.65 21.73
CA GLY A 56 25.85 -25.12 22.91
C GLY A 56 24.98 -25.36 24.15
N ALA A 57 23.65 -25.22 24.03
CA ALA A 57 22.74 -25.45 25.14
C ALA A 57 22.24 -26.92 25.16
N SER A 58 21.86 -27.41 26.34
CA SER A 58 21.36 -28.79 26.50
C SER A 58 19.87 -28.87 26.23
N TRP A 59 19.46 -29.86 25.40
CA TRP A 59 18.05 -30.18 25.20
C TRP A 59 17.49 -31.02 26.35
N PRO A 60 16.35 -30.60 26.98
CA PRO A 60 15.75 -31.38 28.07
C PRO A 60 15.37 -32.81 27.63
N ARG A 61 15.82 -33.84 28.42
CA ARG A 61 15.51 -35.28 28.18
C ARG A 61 14.18 -35.71 28.79
N HIS A 62 13.20 -34.82 28.78
CA HIS A 62 11.90 -34.97 29.41
C HIS A 62 10.77 -34.78 28.37
N ARG A 63 9.54 -34.94 28.83
CA ARG A 63 8.36 -34.64 28.01
C ARG A 63 8.17 -33.11 27.97
N ILE A 64 8.15 -32.55 26.77
CA ILE A 64 7.96 -31.13 26.51
C ILE A 64 6.57 -30.94 25.84
N THR A 65 5.76 -30.08 26.42
CA THR A 65 4.47 -29.65 25.82
C THR A 65 4.51 -28.13 25.62
N VAL A 66 4.29 -27.71 24.39
CA VAL A 66 4.19 -26.30 23.99
C VAL A 66 2.74 -25.98 23.68
N ASN A 67 2.16 -25.00 24.38
CA ASN A 67 0.82 -24.50 24.09
C ASN A 67 0.91 -23.07 23.55
N LEU A 68 0.23 -22.81 22.43
CA LEU A 68 0.17 -21.48 21.79
C LEU A 68 -1.15 -20.80 22.17
N ALA A 69 -1.10 -19.96 23.19
CA ALA A 69 -2.27 -19.27 23.76
C ALA A 69 -2.41 -17.83 23.20
N PRO A 70 -3.64 -17.33 22.98
CA PRO A 70 -4.92 -18.02 23.07
C PRO A 70 -5.18 -18.95 21.88
N SER A 71 -5.99 -19.98 22.04
CA SER A 71 -6.34 -20.94 20.98
C SER A 71 -7.31 -20.36 19.92
N ARG A 72 -7.42 -19.05 19.80
CA ARG A 72 -8.23 -18.38 18.79
C ARG A 72 -7.42 -18.25 17.50
N GLY A 73 -7.90 -18.84 16.40
CA GLY A 73 -7.26 -18.81 15.10
C GLY A 73 -6.06 -19.77 14.97
N ARG A 74 -5.74 -20.13 13.74
CA ARG A 74 -4.60 -20.99 13.41
C ARG A 74 -3.31 -20.16 13.49
N LYS A 75 -2.30 -20.66 14.19
CA LYS A 75 -0.98 -20.04 14.29
C LYS A 75 -0.17 -20.47 13.08
N THR A 76 0.27 -19.49 12.28
CA THR A 76 0.94 -19.74 11.01
C THR A 76 2.35 -19.15 11.01
N GLY A 77 3.27 -19.85 10.34
CA GLY A 77 4.62 -19.38 10.08
C GLY A 77 5.64 -19.79 11.14
N SER A 78 6.91 -19.63 10.78
CA SER A 78 8.09 -20.03 11.56
C SER A 78 8.55 -18.98 12.59
N GLY A 79 7.88 -17.84 12.68
CA GLY A 79 8.26 -16.75 13.57
C GLY A 79 8.23 -17.04 15.07
N LEU A 80 7.61 -18.16 15.47
CA LEU A 80 7.55 -18.62 16.87
C LEU A 80 8.75 -19.46 17.30
N ASP A 81 9.65 -19.86 16.38
CA ASP A 81 10.76 -20.77 16.68
C ASP A 81 11.65 -20.25 17.82
N LEU A 82 12.01 -18.95 17.77
CA LEU A 82 12.82 -18.32 18.81
C LEU A 82 12.12 -18.34 20.16
N ALA A 83 10.83 -17.99 20.22
CA ALA A 83 10.06 -18.00 21.47
C ALA A 83 9.90 -19.42 22.05
N ILE A 84 9.73 -20.43 21.18
CA ILE A 84 9.66 -21.82 21.59
C ILE A 84 11.02 -22.28 22.17
N ALA A 85 12.15 -21.91 21.52
CA ALA A 85 13.50 -22.26 21.99
C ALA A 85 13.77 -21.69 23.39
N ILE A 86 13.50 -20.40 23.57
CA ILE A 86 13.66 -19.73 24.86
C ILE A 86 12.74 -20.34 25.92
N GLY A 87 11.48 -20.60 25.57
CA GLY A 87 10.52 -21.24 26.48
C GLY A 87 10.98 -22.63 26.95
N VAL A 88 11.56 -23.44 26.05
CA VAL A 88 12.14 -24.76 26.38
C VAL A 88 13.33 -24.63 27.33
N LEU A 89 14.24 -23.66 27.09
CA LEU A 89 15.42 -23.42 27.92
C LEU A 89 15.04 -22.88 29.31
N VAL A 90 14.08 -22.00 29.40
CA VAL A 90 13.55 -21.49 30.68
C VAL A 90 12.83 -22.59 31.46
N ALA A 91 11.90 -23.34 30.82
CA ALA A 91 11.19 -24.44 31.47
C ALA A 91 12.12 -25.63 31.79
N GLY A 92 13.25 -25.76 31.08
CA GLY A 92 14.31 -26.73 31.38
C GLY A 92 15.28 -26.31 32.50
N GLY A 93 15.17 -25.07 32.96
CA GLY A 93 16.03 -24.53 34.03
C GLY A 93 17.41 -24.05 33.55
N SER A 94 17.64 -23.95 32.22
CA SER A 94 18.90 -23.45 31.66
C SER A 94 18.97 -21.92 31.65
N ILE A 95 17.85 -21.23 31.59
CA ILE A 95 17.73 -19.76 31.60
C ILE A 95 16.83 -19.34 32.76
N PRO A 96 17.20 -18.33 33.58
CA PRO A 96 16.34 -17.82 34.64
C PRO A 96 15.06 -17.19 34.09
N ILE A 97 13.91 -17.49 34.71
CA ILE A 97 12.60 -16.93 34.25
C ILE A 97 12.54 -15.41 34.36
N GLU A 98 13.29 -14.84 35.28
CA GLU A 98 13.34 -13.39 35.51
C GLU A 98 13.96 -12.64 34.33
N SER A 99 14.91 -13.26 33.62
CA SER A 99 15.63 -12.62 32.50
C SER A 99 14.78 -12.46 31.24
N VAL A 100 13.63 -13.14 31.17
CA VAL A 100 12.69 -13.02 30.01
C VAL A 100 11.50 -12.10 30.30
N ARG A 101 11.42 -11.53 31.50
CA ARG A 101 10.36 -10.57 31.84
C ARG A 101 10.45 -9.35 30.92
N ASN A 102 9.30 -8.89 30.43
CA ASN A 102 9.17 -7.76 29.51
C ASN A 102 9.84 -7.95 28.14
N LEU A 103 10.34 -9.14 27.83
CA LEU A 103 10.85 -9.47 26.52
C LEU A 103 9.80 -10.22 25.69
N ALA A 104 9.79 -9.91 24.38
CA ALA A 104 9.04 -10.69 23.40
C ALA A 104 10.00 -11.15 22.29
N PHE A 105 9.76 -12.33 21.74
CA PHE A 105 10.68 -13.01 20.84
C PHE A 105 9.99 -13.32 19.52
N ILE A 106 10.56 -12.86 18.39
CA ILE A 106 10.06 -13.12 17.04
C ILE A 106 11.25 -13.52 16.17
N GLY A 107 11.17 -14.66 15.50
CA GLY A 107 12.21 -15.08 14.55
C GLY A 107 12.16 -16.56 14.25
N GLU A 108 12.58 -16.92 13.04
CA GLU A 108 12.82 -18.29 12.62
C GLU A 108 14.25 -18.73 13.01
N LEU A 109 14.41 -19.99 13.35
CA LEU A 109 15.71 -20.57 13.66
C LEU A 109 16.23 -21.45 12.52
N GLY A 110 17.47 -21.19 12.11
CA GLY A 110 18.24 -22.13 11.31
C GLY A 110 18.70 -23.32 12.16
N LEU A 111 18.98 -24.46 11.54
CA LEU A 111 19.49 -25.67 12.23
C LEU A 111 20.85 -25.43 12.94
N ASP A 112 21.60 -24.47 12.45
CA ASP A 112 22.87 -24.01 12.99
C ASP A 112 22.71 -23.04 14.17
N GLY A 113 21.49 -22.60 14.46
CA GLY A 113 21.17 -21.60 15.48
C GLY A 113 21.13 -20.15 14.98
N SER A 114 21.31 -19.92 13.67
CA SER A 114 21.14 -18.58 13.07
C SER A 114 19.70 -18.10 13.21
N LEU A 115 19.53 -16.80 13.48
CA LEU A 115 18.22 -16.14 13.47
C LEU A 115 17.91 -15.62 12.07
N ARG A 116 16.78 -16.06 11.52
CA ARG A 116 16.34 -15.71 10.17
C ARG A 116 15.14 -14.77 10.20
N PRO A 117 15.13 -13.74 9.32
CA PRO A 117 13.98 -12.85 9.17
C PRO A 117 12.71 -13.60 8.81
N VAL A 118 11.58 -13.09 9.30
CA VAL A 118 10.24 -13.58 8.94
C VAL A 118 9.40 -12.42 8.43
N PRO A 119 8.45 -12.65 7.51
CA PRO A 119 7.53 -11.61 7.05
C PRO A 119 6.65 -11.09 8.19
N GLY A 120 6.35 -9.80 8.19
CA GLY A 120 5.38 -9.22 9.10
C GLY A 120 5.91 -8.88 10.49
N VAL A 121 7.22 -8.67 10.65
CA VAL A 121 7.80 -8.27 11.94
C VAL A 121 7.26 -6.91 12.38
N ALA A 122 7.07 -5.94 11.48
CA ALA A 122 6.51 -4.65 11.84
C ALA A 122 5.10 -4.74 12.48
N PRO A 123 4.08 -5.37 11.87
CA PRO A 123 2.78 -5.54 12.52
C PRO A 123 2.84 -6.40 13.78
N MET A 124 3.68 -7.45 13.83
CA MET A 124 3.85 -8.27 15.03
C MET A 124 4.45 -7.45 16.18
N ALA A 125 5.43 -6.61 15.91
CA ALA A 125 6.02 -5.69 16.87
C ALA A 125 5.00 -4.69 17.42
N GLY A 126 4.14 -4.14 16.56
CA GLY A 126 3.06 -3.24 16.94
C GLY A 126 2.04 -3.85 17.90
N ALA A 127 1.81 -5.16 17.79
CA ALA A 127 0.87 -5.87 18.62
C ALA A 127 1.41 -6.21 20.03
N LEU A 128 2.71 -6.11 20.25
CA LEU A 128 3.37 -6.49 21.52
C LEU A 128 3.52 -5.33 22.52
N GLY A 129 3.00 -4.16 22.18
CA GLY A 129 2.92 -3.02 23.10
C GLY A 129 4.29 -2.55 23.58
N ASP A 130 4.47 -2.49 24.90
CA ASP A 130 5.67 -1.97 25.53
C ASP A 130 6.80 -2.99 25.76
N ALA A 131 6.64 -4.22 25.30
CA ALA A 131 7.68 -5.24 25.42
C ALA A 131 8.94 -4.86 24.62
N GLU A 132 10.12 -5.20 25.14
CA GLU A 132 11.36 -5.17 24.36
C GLU A 132 11.39 -6.36 23.41
N LEU A 133 11.72 -6.11 22.15
CA LEU A 133 11.62 -7.10 21.09
C LEU A 133 12.99 -7.70 20.76
N VAL A 134 13.13 -9.00 20.93
CA VAL A 134 14.28 -9.76 20.41
C VAL A 134 13.92 -10.27 19.01
N VAL A 135 14.62 -9.78 18.00
CA VAL A 135 14.33 -10.06 16.59
C VAL A 135 15.62 -10.38 15.81
N PRO A 136 15.51 -11.09 14.68
CA PRO A 136 16.63 -11.26 13.76
C PRO A 136 17.18 -9.90 13.31
N ILE A 137 18.50 -9.78 13.15
CA ILE A 137 19.16 -8.55 12.72
C ILE A 137 18.58 -8.01 11.40
N GLY A 138 18.26 -8.90 10.46
CA GLY A 138 17.64 -8.53 9.18
C GLY A 138 16.22 -7.97 9.27
N SER A 139 15.52 -8.12 10.43
CA SER A 139 14.19 -7.54 10.69
C SER A 139 14.23 -6.35 11.65
N ALA A 140 15.41 -5.97 12.15
CA ALA A 140 15.53 -4.99 13.20
C ALA A 140 15.10 -3.58 12.77
N LEU A 141 15.30 -3.20 11.49
CA LEU A 141 14.90 -1.89 10.98
C LEU A 141 13.38 -1.71 11.01
N GLU A 142 12.65 -2.67 10.48
CA GLU A 142 11.19 -2.62 10.48
C GLU A 142 10.60 -2.70 11.90
N ALA A 143 11.21 -3.49 12.79
CA ALA A 143 10.80 -3.56 14.18
C ALA A 143 11.03 -2.22 14.91
N ARG A 144 12.17 -1.55 14.71
CA ARG A 144 12.51 -0.26 15.33
C ARG A 144 11.55 0.86 14.96
N VAL A 145 11.04 0.85 13.72
CA VAL A 145 10.07 1.86 13.24
C VAL A 145 8.81 1.88 14.09
N VAL A 146 8.36 0.71 14.53
CA VAL A 146 7.13 0.52 15.31
C VAL A 146 7.42 0.53 16.81
N ALA A 147 8.47 -0.17 17.24
CA ALA A 147 8.81 -0.35 18.67
C ALA A 147 9.63 0.81 19.28
N LEU A 148 9.90 1.88 18.53
CA LEU A 148 10.54 3.11 19.02
C LEU A 148 11.82 2.86 19.85
N GLY A 149 12.75 2.05 19.35
CA GLY A 149 14.03 1.79 19.98
C GLY A 149 14.07 0.63 20.99
N ARG A 150 12.94 0.02 21.31
CA ARG A 150 12.83 -1.15 22.19
C ARG A 150 13.09 -2.47 21.43
N THR A 151 14.16 -2.52 20.65
CA THR A 151 14.49 -3.65 19.79
C THR A 151 15.90 -4.12 20.10
N ARG A 152 16.06 -5.42 20.32
CA ARG A 152 17.31 -6.11 20.55
C ARG A 152 17.60 -7.03 19.35
N PRO A 153 18.38 -6.59 18.37
CA PRO A 153 18.74 -7.40 17.22
C PRO A 153 19.74 -8.48 17.62
N ALA A 154 19.51 -9.71 17.12
CA ALA A 154 20.43 -10.81 17.29
C ALA A 154 20.61 -11.58 15.98
N ALA A 155 21.79 -12.12 15.74
CA ALA A 155 22.10 -12.92 14.58
C ALA A 155 22.05 -14.42 14.86
N HIS A 156 22.25 -14.82 16.13
CA HIS A 156 22.35 -16.21 16.52
C HIS A 156 21.71 -16.46 17.88
N LEU A 157 21.07 -17.63 18.04
CA LEU A 157 20.44 -18.05 19.31
C LEU A 157 21.43 -18.07 20.49
N ARG A 158 22.70 -18.40 20.25
CA ARG A 158 23.75 -18.36 21.28
C ARG A 158 23.88 -16.96 21.89
N GLU A 159 23.88 -15.90 21.10
CA GLU A 159 23.97 -14.52 21.57
C GLU A 159 22.80 -14.18 22.51
N VAL A 160 21.59 -14.64 22.16
CA VAL A 160 20.39 -14.45 22.99
C VAL A 160 20.51 -15.20 24.31
N ILE A 161 21.00 -16.45 24.29
CA ILE A 161 21.19 -17.27 25.49
C ILE A 161 22.22 -16.62 26.44
N GLU A 162 23.38 -16.23 25.92
CA GLU A 162 24.48 -15.60 26.70
C GLU A 162 24.00 -14.28 27.31
N ALA A 163 23.25 -13.47 26.60
CA ALA A 163 22.68 -12.23 27.11
C ALA A 163 21.61 -12.46 28.20
N LEU A 164 20.77 -13.47 28.05
CA LEU A 164 19.73 -13.81 29.05
C LEU A 164 20.31 -14.45 30.32
N MET A 165 21.44 -15.15 30.21
CA MET A 165 22.15 -15.68 31.34
C MET A 165 22.98 -14.61 32.07
N GLY A 166 23.24 -13.47 31.45
CA GLY A 166 24.08 -12.41 31.97
C GLY A 166 25.57 -12.64 31.76
N ASP A 167 25.93 -13.65 30.96
CA ASP A 167 27.32 -13.98 30.63
C ASP A 167 27.95 -12.91 29.72
N LEU A 168 27.19 -12.37 28.78
CA LEU A 168 27.57 -11.29 27.86
C LEU A 168 26.47 -10.21 27.79
N PRO A 169 26.81 -8.95 27.49
CA PRO A 169 25.81 -7.93 27.20
C PRO A 169 25.06 -8.25 25.89
N TRP A 170 23.86 -7.68 25.78
CA TRP A 170 23.16 -7.75 24.49
C TRP A 170 24.05 -7.19 23.38
N PRO A 171 24.05 -7.82 22.18
CA PRO A 171 24.82 -7.32 21.04
C PRO A 171 24.40 -5.88 20.72
N ASP A 172 25.34 -4.97 20.77
CA ASP A 172 25.16 -3.59 20.28
C ASP A 172 25.48 -3.55 18.79
N ARG A 173 24.50 -3.96 17.99
CA ARG A 173 24.63 -3.97 16.53
C ARG A 173 23.61 -3.01 15.92
N GLU A 174 24.11 -2.12 15.12
CA GLU A 174 23.23 -1.40 14.22
C GLU A 174 22.80 -2.32 13.06
N PRO A 175 21.50 -2.40 12.76
CA PRO A 175 21.03 -3.17 11.61
C PRO A 175 21.63 -2.61 10.34
N GLU A 176 22.14 -3.49 9.50
CA GLU A 176 22.59 -3.08 8.17
C GLU A 176 21.41 -2.51 7.38
N PRO A 177 21.60 -1.37 6.69
CA PRO A 177 20.59 -0.84 5.79
C PRO A 177 20.20 -1.92 4.77
N LEU A 178 18.91 -2.13 4.58
CA LEU A 178 18.46 -3.06 3.54
C LEU A 178 18.97 -2.57 2.18
N PRO A 179 19.55 -3.44 1.34
CA PRO A 179 20.12 -3.06 0.05
C PRO A 179 19.02 -2.80 -1.00
N VAL A 180 18.06 -1.97 -0.67
CA VAL A 180 17.04 -1.53 -1.63
C VAL A 180 17.44 -0.14 -2.10
N ALA A 181 17.95 -0.06 -3.30
CA ALA A 181 18.09 1.23 -3.98
C ALA A 181 16.70 1.87 -4.09
N ASP A 182 16.58 3.11 -3.60
CA ASP A 182 15.43 3.94 -3.94
C ASP A 182 15.33 3.97 -5.47
N GLU A 183 14.28 3.38 -6.04
CA GLU A 183 14.08 3.43 -7.49
C GLU A 183 14.12 4.90 -7.95
N PRO A 184 14.97 5.24 -8.91
CA PRO A 184 15.07 6.62 -9.38
C PRO A 184 13.69 7.05 -9.89
N VAL A 185 13.18 8.14 -9.34
CA VAL A 185 11.94 8.75 -9.83
C VAL A 185 12.25 9.49 -11.10
N SER A 186 11.70 9.04 -12.22
CA SER A 186 11.84 9.71 -13.53
C SER A 186 11.31 11.14 -13.45
N ASP A 187 12.03 12.11 -14.00
CA ASP A 187 11.64 13.52 -13.93
C ASP A 187 10.51 13.87 -14.91
N LEU A 188 9.61 14.76 -14.48
CA LEU A 188 8.50 15.24 -15.31
C LEU A 188 8.98 16.09 -16.49
N SER A 189 10.17 16.69 -16.42
CA SER A 189 10.78 17.46 -17.51
C SER A 189 11.04 16.64 -18.77
N GLU A 190 11.18 15.31 -18.63
CA GLU A 190 11.34 14.39 -19.76
C GLU A 190 10.05 14.22 -20.60
N VAL A 191 8.89 14.62 -20.06
CA VAL A 191 7.62 14.59 -20.81
C VAL A 191 7.57 15.78 -21.75
N ARG A 192 7.71 15.53 -23.04
CA ARG A 192 7.66 16.54 -24.09
C ARG A 192 6.23 16.81 -24.53
N GLY A 193 5.90 18.07 -24.77
CA GLY A 193 4.55 18.47 -25.14
C GLY A 193 3.51 18.12 -24.07
N GLN A 194 2.28 17.79 -24.50
CA GLN A 194 1.18 17.29 -23.68
C GLN A 194 0.77 18.19 -22.48
N PRO A 195 0.58 19.49 -22.67
CA PRO A 195 0.35 20.43 -21.56
C PRO A 195 -0.90 20.06 -20.75
N LEU A 196 -1.97 19.55 -21.40
CA LEU A 196 -3.19 19.15 -20.72
C LEU A 196 -2.99 17.93 -19.80
N ALA A 197 -2.24 16.92 -20.27
CA ALA A 197 -1.96 15.73 -19.48
C ALA A 197 -1.02 16.03 -18.31
N ARG A 198 -0.01 16.87 -18.51
CA ARG A 198 0.87 17.36 -17.42
C ARG A 198 0.07 18.12 -16.37
N ARG A 199 -0.82 19.02 -16.78
CA ARG A 199 -1.70 19.75 -15.84
C ARG A 199 -2.65 18.81 -15.10
N ALA A 200 -3.15 17.76 -15.76
CA ALA A 200 -3.98 16.76 -15.11
C ALA A 200 -3.22 15.95 -14.04
N LEU A 201 -1.95 15.62 -14.27
CA LEU A 201 -1.10 14.99 -13.24
C LEU A 201 -0.96 15.88 -12.01
N GLU A 202 -0.70 17.16 -12.22
CA GLU A 202 -0.58 18.15 -11.14
C GLU A 202 -1.89 18.25 -10.33
N ILE A 203 -3.04 18.34 -11.01
CA ILE A 203 -4.37 18.38 -10.37
C ILE A 203 -4.65 17.06 -9.63
N ALA A 204 -4.36 15.90 -10.25
CA ALA A 204 -4.53 14.60 -9.64
C ALA A 204 -3.69 14.47 -8.36
N ALA A 205 -2.42 14.91 -8.40
CA ALA A 205 -1.53 14.91 -7.26
C ALA A 205 -1.99 15.87 -6.16
N ALA A 206 -2.39 17.09 -6.50
CA ALA A 206 -2.80 18.10 -5.52
C ALA A 206 -4.09 17.73 -4.79
N GLY A 207 -5.11 17.28 -5.52
CA GLY A 207 -6.41 16.97 -4.96
C GLY A 207 -6.65 15.51 -4.59
N ALA A 208 -5.69 14.61 -4.84
CA ALA A 208 -5.84 13.15 -4.77
C ALA A 208 -6.98 12.62 -5.68
N HIS A 209 -7.15 13.20 -6.88
CA HIS A 209 -8.20 12.85 -7.82
C HIS A 209 -7.84 11.63 -8.66
N HIS A 210 -8.68 10.61 -8.68
CA HIS A 210 -8.52 9.46 -9.57
C HIS A 210 -8.54 9.90 -11.03
N MET A 211 -7.63 9.34 -11.86
CA MET A 211 -7.40 9.79 -13.22
C MET A 211 -7.42 8.65 -14.23
N LEU A 212 -8.09 8.88 -15.38
CA LEU A 212 -8.08 7.98 -16.52
C LEU A 212 -7.41 8.65 -17.72
N LEU A 213 -6.34 8.06 -18.22
CA LEU A 213 -5.62 8.48 -19.40
C LEU A 213 -6.14 7.71 -20.62
N ILE A 214 -6.61 8.40 -21.64
CA ILE A 214 -7.20 7.82 -22.85
C ILE A 214 -6.35 8.26 -24.05
N GLY A 215 -5.78 7.32 -24.78
CA GLY A 215 -4.94 7.69 -25.93
C GLY A 215 -4.43 6.48 -26.69
N PRO A 216 -3.93 6.67 -27.93
CA PRO A 216 -3.40 5.61 -28.73
C PRO A 216 -2.14 4.97 -28.11
N PRO A 217 -1.74 3.77 -28.55
CA PRO A 217 -0.45 3.21 -28.21
C PRO A 217 0.70 4.17 -28.55
N GLY A 218 1.71 4.24 -27.66
CA GLY A 218 2.85 5.14 -27.82
C GLY A 218 2.56 6.62 -27.53
N ALA A 219 1.39 6.97 -26.95
CA ALA A 219 1.09 8.35 -26.55
C ALA A 219 1.77 8.76 -25.21
N GLY A 220 2.50 7.89 -24.54
CA GLY A 220 3.20 8.21 -23.30
C GLY A 220 2.35 8.06 -22.01
N LYS A 221 1.22 7.35 -22.03
CA LYS A 221 0.32 7.17 -20.88
C LYS A 221 1.04 6.59 -19.67
N THR A 222 1.79 5.50 -19.84
CA THR A 222 2.58 4.84 -18.79
C THR A 222 3.69 5.75 -18.28
N MET A 223 4.36 6.48 -19.20
CA MET A 223 5.37 7.48 -18.88
C MET A 223 4.81 8.60 -17.98
N LEU A 224 3.62 9.09 -18.26
CA LEU A 224 2.93 10.08 -17.43
C LEU A 224 2.58 9.51 -16.05
N ALA A 225 1.99 8.31 -16.00
CA ALA A 225 1.56 7.69 -14.75
C ALA A 225 2.72 7.44 -13.77
N THR A 226 3.88 6.98 -14.26
CA THR A 226 5.06 6.73 -13.41
C THR A 226 5.60 7.99 -12.76
N ARG A 227 5.51 9.14 -13.42
CA ARG A 227 5.99 10.43 -12.90
C ARG A 227 5.10 11.03 -11.83
N LEU A 228 3.85 10.56 -11.72
CA LEU A 228 2.92 11.01 -10.69
C LEU A 228 3.47 10.73 -9.27
N ARG A 229 4.19 9.62 -9.08
CA ARG A 229 4.83 9.30 -7.80
C ARG A 229 5.73 10.43 -7.29
N GLY A 230 6.47 11.08 -8.18
CA GLY A 230 7.37 12.18 -7.84
C GLY A 230 6.66 13.49 -7.47
N LEU A 231 5.38 13.63 -7.83
CA LEU A 231 4.58 14.81 -7.50
C LEU A 231 3.89 14.69 -6.14
N LEU A 232 3.77 13.46 -5.60
CA LEU A 232 3.11 13.23 -4.31
C LEU A 232 4.04 13.61 -3.16
N PRO A 233 3.54 14.25 -2.10
CA PRO A 233 4.32 14.52 -0.90
C PRO A 233 4.70 13.22 -0.20
N LEU A 234 5.64 13.31 0.73
CA LEU A 234 5.96 12.22 1.63
C LEU A 234 4.73 11.87 2.47
N LEU A 235 4.58 10.59 2.78
CA LEU A 235 3.49 10.10 3.62
C LEU A 235 3.62 10.66 5.03
N GLY A 236 2.50 11.11 5.59
CA GLY A 236 2.44 11.42 7.02
C GLY A 236 2.72 10.17 7.86
N ARG A 237 3.20 10.37 9.10
CA ARG A 237 3.65 9.25 9.96
C ARG A 237 2.65 8.10 10.07
N LYS A 238 1.36 8.39 10.21
CA LYS A 238 0.32 7.37 10.31
C LYS A 238 0.25 6.51 9.04
N GLN A 239 0.11 7.15 7.87
CA GLN A 239 0.08 6.47 6.58
C GLN A 239 1.38 5.71 6.29
N ALA A 240 2.53 6.28 6.63
CA ALA A 240 3.84 5.63 6.47
C ALA A 240 3.93 4.34 7.28
N LEU A 241 3.43 4.34 8.52
CA LEU A 241 3.36 3.14 9.37
C LEU A 241 2.38 2.10 8.79
N GLU A 242 1.18 2.51 8.38
CA GLU A 242 0.20 1.62 7.75
C GLU A 242 0.76 0.97 6.48
N ALA A 243 1.40 1.75 5.60
CA ALA A 243 2.07 1.22 4.41
C ALA A 243 3.22 0.26 4.77
N THR A 244 4.02 0.59 5.78
CA THR A 244 5.11 -0.27 6.26
C THR A 244 4.59 -1.60 6.78
N MET A 245 3.52 -1.60 7.58
CA MET A 245 2.89 -2.82 8.09
C MET A 245 2.38 -3.72 6.96
N VAL A 246 1.76 -3.14 5.93
CA VAL A 246 1.27 -3.88 4.76
C VAL A 246 2.43 -4.48 3.97
N HIS A 247 3.49 -3.69 3.70
CA HIS A 247 4.67 -4.16 2.97
C HIS A 247 5.41 -5.26 3.73
N SER A 248 5.62 -5.07 5.03
CA SER A 248 6.21 -6.07 5.93
C SER A 248 5.40 -7.38 5.92
N ALA A 249 4.07 -7.29 6.07
CA ALA A 249 3.18 -8.45 6.05
C ALA A 249 3.18 -9.21 4.73
N ALA A 250 3.33 -8.51 3.63
CA ALA A 250 3.46 -9.13 2.30
C ALA A 250 4.85 -9.73 2.04
N GLY A 251 5.83 -9.47 2.90
CA GLY A 251 7.24 -9.80 2.65
C GLY A 251 7.83 -8.97 1.51
N ALA A 252 7.25 -7.81 1.22
CA ALA A 252 7.77 -6.89 0.20
C ALA A 252 9.02 -6.16 0.72
N PRO A 253 9.97 -5.80 -0.18
CA PRO A 253 11.14 -5.04 0.22
C PRO A 253 10.74 -3.71 0.90
N LEU A 254 11.40 -3.40 2.01
CA LEU A 254 11.27 -2.12 2.70
C LEU A 254 12.43 -1.19 2.33
N PRO A 255 12.23 0.14 2.39
CA PRO A 255 13.31 1.09 2.17
C PRO A 255 14.42 0.95 3.22
N PRO A 256 15.64 1.47 2.97
CA PRO A 256 16.76 1.40 3.90
C PRO A 256 16.48 1.96 5.30
N SER A 257 15.53 2.91 5.41
CA SER A 257 15.07 3.46 6.68
C SER A 257 14.13 2.53 7.47
N GLY A 258 13.66 1.44 6.88
CA GLY A 258 12.60 0.58 7.43
C GLY A 258 11.19 1.17 7.35
N LEU A 259 11.04 2.46 7.02
CA LEU A 259 9.75 3.16 6.97
C LEU A 259 9.40 3.56 5.54
N VAL A 260 8.25 3.15 5.04
CA VAL A 260 7.71 3.54 3.74
C VAL A 260 7.23 4.99 3.79
N GLN A 261 8.13 5.93 3.52
CA GLN A 261 7.82 7.37 3.52
C GLN A 261 7.42 7.91 2.15
N ARG A 262 7.94 7.34 1.07
CA ARG A 262 7.55 7.73 -0.30
C ARG A 262 6.31 6.97 -0.72
N ALA A 263 5.41 7.66 -1.40
CA ALA A 263 4.19 7.08 -1.95
C ALA A 263 4.50 5.82 -2.78
N PRO A 264 3.97 4.63 -2.44
CA PRO A 264 4.16 3.43 -3.24
C PRO A 264 3.56 3.59 -4.65
N PHE A 265 4.18 2.94 -5.64
CA PHE A 265 3.64 2.85 -7.00
C PHE A 265 3.48 1.37 -7.37
N ARG A 266 2.25 0.94 -7.60
CA ARG A 266 1.94 -0.45 -7.96
C ARG A 266 1.27 -0.50 -9.32
N ALA A 267 1.82 -1.32 -10.20
CA ALA A 267 1.34 -1.47 -11.58
C ALA A 267 1.14 -2.96 -11.90
N PRO A 268 0.06 -3.59 -11.38
CA PRO A 268 -0.23 -4.99 -11.67
C PRO A 268 -0.54 -5.21 -13.14
N HIS A 269 -0.09 -6.34 -13.68
CA HIS A 269 -0.40 -6.73 -15.05
C HIS A 269 -1.91 -7.01 -15.20
N HIS A 270 -2.49 -6.74 -16.36
CA HIS A 270 -3.94 -6.93 -16.60
C HIS A 270 -4.42 -8.38 -16.43
N SER A 271 -3.54 -9.38 -16.51
CA SER A 271 -3.85 -10.80 -16.23
C SER A 271 -3.90 -11.16 -14.74
N SER A 272 -3.63 -10.21 -13.84
CA SER A 272 -3.65 -10.45 -12.39
C SER A 272 -5.00 -10.95 -11.91
N SER A 273 -4.97 -11.92 -11.00
CA SER A 273 -6.19 -12.45 -10.39
C SER A 273 -6.80 -11.48 -9.37
N ALA A 274 -8.08 -11.66 -9.04
CA ALA A 274 -8.73 -10.88 -7.99
C ALA A 274 -8.02 -11.00 -6.62
N ALA A 275 -7.49 -12.18 -6.30
CA ALA A 275 -6.73 -12.39 -5.08
C ALA A 275 -5.37 -11.65 -5.09
N ALA A 276 -4.71 -11.54 -6.24
CA ALA A 276 -3.49 -10.76 -6.37
C ALA A 276 -3.78 -9.26 -6.23
N LEU A 277 -4.88 -8.76 -6.80
CA LEU A 277 -5.20 -7.34 -6.81
C LEU A 277 -5.77 -6.86 -5.47
N ILE A 278 -6.72 -7.60 -4.90
CA ILE A 278 -7.46 -7.21 -3.70
C ILE A 278 -6.82 -7.79 -2.43
N GLY A 279 -6.24 -8.96 -2.57
CA GLY A 279 -5.73 -9.74 -1.44
C GLY A 279 -6.54 -11.00 -1.18
N GLY A 280 -5.98 -11.87 -0.39
CA GLY A 280 -6.57 -13.16 -0.05
C GLY A 280 -5.52 -14.25 0.08
N GLY A 281 -5.97 -15.48 0.08
CA GLY A 281 -5.12 -16.67 0.21
C GLY A 281 -5.92 -17.82 0.80
N SER A 282 -5.56 -19.06 0.50
CA SER A 282 -6.26 -20.25 1.03
C SER A 282 -5.74 -20.66 2.41
N HIS A 283 -4.46 -20.50 2.65
CA HIS A 283 -3.77 -20.92 3.88
C HIS A 283 -3.34 -19.74 4.76
N SER A 284 -2.84 -18.67 4.14
CA SER A 284 -2.49 -17.41 4.80
C SER A 284 -3.12 -16.25 4.04
N LEU A 285 -3.63 -15.29 4.78
CA LEU A 285 -4.16 -14.05 4.21
C LEU A 285 -2.99 -13.14 3.83
N ARG A 286 -2.90 -12.75 2.55
CA ARG A 286 -1.87 -11.83 2.05
C ARG A 286 -2.50 -10.54 1.53
N PRO A 287 -1.88 -9.38 1.81
CA PRO A 287 -2.26 -8.13 1.17
C PRO A 287 -2.17 -8.21 -0.36
N GLY A 288 -3.13 -7.59 -1.04
CA GLY A 288 -3.11 -7.45 -2.51
C GLY A 288 -2.43 -6.16 -2.96
N GLU A 289 -2.31 -6.00 -4.29
CA GLU A 289 -1.67 -4.84 -4.91
C GLU A 289 -2.30 -3.50 -4.49
N ILE A 290 -3.63 -3.48 -4.26
CA ILE A 290 -4.30 -2.26 -3.80
C ILE A 290 -3.85 -1.86 -2.39
N SER A 291 -3.65 -2.80 -1.48
CA SER A 291 -3.14 -2.52 -0.14
C SER A 291 -1.64 -2.18 -0.18
N LEU A 292 -0.86 -2.84 -1.05
CA LEU A 292 0.54 -2.48 -1.30
C LEU A 292 0.70 -1.08 -1.91
N ALA A 293 -0.33 -0.54 -2.55
CA ALA A 293 -0.37 0.82 -3.08
C ALA A 293 -0.87 1.85 -2.04
N HIS A 294 -1.18 1.44 -0.81
CA HIS A 294 -1.74 2.33 0.21
C HIS A 294 -0.89 3.59 0.43
N GLY A 295 -1.54 4.75 0.43
CA GLY A 295 -0.90 6.06 0.49
C GLY A 295 -0.24 6.52 -0.83
N GLY A 296 -0.30 5.69 -1.89
CA GLY A 296 0.36 5.94 -3.16
C GLY A 296 -0.53 5.74 -4.37
N VAL A 297 0.03 5.20 -5.44
CA VAL A 297 -0.60 5.07 -6.76
C VAL A 297 -0.83 3.61 -7.10
N LEU A 298 -2.08 3.27 -7.42
CA LEU A 298 -2.43 2.03 -8.11
C LEU A 298 -2.63 2.37 -9.61
N PHE A 299 -1.70 1.94 -10.44
CA PHE A 299 -1.75 2.14 -11.89
C PHE A 299 -2.25 0.90 -12.59
N LEU A 300 -3.35 1.02 -13.33
CA LEU A 300 -3.92 -0.04 -14.15
C LEU A 300 -3.70 0.30 -15.63
N ASP A 301 -2.60 -0.20 -16.19
CA ASP A 301 -2.37 -0.06 -17.63
C ASP A 301 -3.31 -1.00 -18.38
N GLU A 302 -3.74 -0.56 -19.58
CA GLU A 302 -4.72 -1.30 -20.38
C GLU A 302 -5.96 -1.73 -19.56
N ILE A 303 -6.50 -0.81 -18.73
CA ILE A 303 -7.56 -1.13 -17.75
C ILE A 303 -8.75 -1.88 -18.39
N ALA A 304 -9.05 -1.65 -19.67
CA ALA A 304 -10.11 -2.36 -20.40
C ALA A 304 -9.76 -3.84 -20.69
N GLU A 305 -8.51 -4.28 -20.51
CA GLU A 305 -8.10 -5.68 -20.70
C GLU A 305 -8.21 -6.53 -19.43
N PHE A 306 -8.34 -5.89 -18.26
CA PHE A 306 -8.62 -6.62 -17.03
C PHE A 306 -9.96 -7.35 -17.09
N ALA A 307 -10.05 -8.49 -16.43
CA ALA A 307 -11.31 -9.21 -16.30
C ALA A 307 -12.33 -8.33 -15.54
N PRO A 308 -13.58 -8.16 -16.02
CA PRO A 308 -14.58 -7.29 -15.39
C PRO A 308 -14.83 -7.61 -13.91
N LYS A 309 -14.74 -8.89 -13.53
CA LYS A 309 -14.90 -9.33 -12.13
C LYS A 309 -13.78 -8.75 -11.23
N VAL A 310 -12.57 -8.65 -11.75
CA VAL A 310 -11.41 -8.10 -11.04
C VAL A 310 -11.60 -6.60 -10.81
N LEU A 311 -11.96 -5.87 -11.86
CA LEU A 311 -12.24 -4.43 -11.78
C LEU A 311 -13.41 -4.10 -10.84
N ASN A 312 -14.49 -4.90 -10.87
CA ASN A 312 -15.62 -4.69 -9.98
C ASN A 312 -15.28 -4.89 -8.52
N GLY A 313 -14.29 -5.75 -8.21
CA GLY A 313 -13.80 -5.94 -6.86
C GLY A 313 -13.09 -4.71 -6.26
N LEU A 314 -12.59 -3.79 -7.11
CA LEU A 314 -11.96 -2.54 -6.65
C LEU A 314 -12.97 -1.48 -6.18
N ARG A 315 -14.26 -1.62 -6.52
CA ARG A 315 -15.26 -0.56 -6.28
C ARG A 315 -15.40 -0.23 -4.80
N GLN A 316 -15.56 -1.23 -3.96
CA GLN A 316 -15.71 -1.05 -2.53
C GLN A 316 -14.41 -0.54 -1.87
N PRO A 317 -13.23 -1.13 -2.11
CA PRO A 317 -11.97 -0.58 -1.58
C PRO A 317 -11.71 0.89 -1.96
N LEU A 318 -12.05 1.29 -3.18
CA LEU A 318 -11.90 2.68 -3.62
C LEU A 318 -12.92 3.64 -2.97
N GLU A 319 -13.99 3.12 -2.39
CA GLU A 319 -15.00 3.90 -1.66
C GLU A 319 -14.66 4.01 -0.18
N ASP A 320 -14.34 2.87 0.43
CA ASP A 320 -14.14 2.74 1.88
C ASP A 320 -12.68 3.07 2.29
N GLY A 321 -11.72 3.10 1.34
CA GLY A 321 -10.29 3.23 1.64
C GLY A 321 -9.69 2.00 2.33
N THR A 322 -10.45 0.89 2.41
CA THR A 322 -10.06 -0.36 3.06
C THR A 322 -10.54 -1.57 2.27
N VAL A 323 -9.78 -2.65 2.35
CA VAL A 323 -10.17 -3.98 1.86
C VAL A 323 -10.64 -4.80 3.02
N ARG A 324 -11.89 -5.27 2.98
CA ARG A 324 -12.42 -6.25 3.93
C ARG A 324 -12.40 -7.63 3.33
N ILE A 325 -11.74 -8.56 4.01
CA ILE A 325 -11.66 -9.95 3.61
C ILE A 325 -12.36 -10.79 4.67
N ASP A 326 -13.59 -11.18 4.36
CA ASP A 326 -14.43 -11.99 5.22
C ASP A 326 -14.44 -13.44 4.72
N ARG A 327 -13.99 -14.35 5.55
CA ARG A 327 -14.08 -15.80 5.34
C ARG A 327 -14.65 -16.45 6.60
N SER A 328 -15.17 -17.66 6.47
CA SER A 328 -15.92 -18.38 7.54
C SER A 328 -15.25 -18.38 8.92
N ARG A 329 -13.94 -18.13 9.02
CA ARG A 329 -13.18 -18.08 10.28
C ARG A 329 -12.15 -16.95 10.36
N MET A 330 -12.14 -16.03 9.39
CA MET A 330 -11.12 -15.01 9.29
C MET A 330 -11.76 -13.71 8.81
N HIS A 331 -11.59 -12.65 9.59
CA HIS A 331 -11.97 -11.28 9.24
C HIS A 331 -10.70 -10.44 9.31
N ALA A 332 -10.32 -9.79 8.23
CA ALA A 332 -9.21 -8.85 8.22
C ALA A 332 -9.60 -7.60 7.43
N GLU A 333 -9.17 -6.47 7.93
CA GLU A 333 -9.29 -5.19 7.28
C GLU A 333 -7.87 -4.69 6.94
N LEU A 334 -7.66 -4.37 5.66
CA LEU A 334 -6.37 -3.91 5.15
C LEU A 334 -6.53 -2.48 4.62
N PRO A 335 -5.63 -1.55 4.92
CA PRO A 335 -5.71 -0.20 4.38
C PRO A 335 -5.52 -0.23 2.86
N ALA A 336 -6.30 0.58 2.14
CA ALA A 336 -6.31 0.65 0.68
C ALA A 336 -6.66 2.06 0.16
N ASN A 337 -6.25 3.11 0.88
CA ASN A 337 -6.41 4.47 0.39
C ASN A 337 -5.37 4.72 -0.70
N VAL A 338 -5.80 4.76 -1.96
CA VAL A 338 -4.92 4.84 -3.13
C VAL A 338 -5.39 5.92 -4.10
N LEU A 339 -4.45 6.51 -4.82
CA LEU A 339 -4.73 7.28 -6.02
C LEU A 339 -4.81 6.32 -7.21
N LEU A 340 -6.02 6.05 -7.71
CA LEU A 340 -6.21 5.20 -8.87
C LEU A 340 -5.89 5.95 -10.16
N VAL A 341 -4.98 5.41 -10.95
CA VAL A 341 -4.69 5.86 -12.31
C VAL A 341 -4.97 4.72 -13.28
N GLY A 342 -5.86 4.95 -14.23
CA GLY A 342 -6.12 4.02 -15.32
C GLY A 342 -5.53 4.53 -16.63
N ALA A 343 -5.09 3.63 -17.50
CA ALA A 343 -4.76 3.95 -18.87
C ALA A 343 -5.52 3.02 -19.83
N MET A 344 -6.06 3.56 -20.89
CA MET A 344 -6.75 2.78 -21.92
C MET A 344 -6.53 3.33 -23.32
N ASN A 345 -6.70 2.48 -24.30
CA ASN A 345 -6.79 2.91 -25.69
C ASN A 345 -8.22 3.42 -25.97
N PRO A 346 -8.43 4.33 -26.93
CA PRO A 346 -9.75 4.84 -27.28
C PRO A 346 -10.65 3.79 -27.93
N CYS A 347 -10.07 2.72 -28.48
CA CYS A 347 -10.76 1.61 -29.12
C CYS A 347 -9.93 0.32 -29.04
N PRO A 348 -10.53 -0.87 -29.27
CA PRO A 348 -9.83 -2.15 -29.18
C PRO A 348 -8.75 -2.33 -30.25
N CYS A 349 -8.82 -1.66 -31.42
CA CYS A 349 -7.77 -1.73 -32.42
C CYS A 349 -6.58 -0.80 -32.16
N GLY A 350 -6.65 0.09 -31.16
CA GLY A 350 -5.61 1.07 -30.85
C GLY A 350 -5.46 2.21 -31.87
N GLY A 351 -6.23 2.23 -32.95
CA GLY A 351 -6.07 3.19 -34.07
C GLY A 351 -6.22 4.66 -33.68
N GLY A 352 -7.08 4.98 -32.77
CA GLY A 352 -7.16 6.22 -31.96
C GLY A 352 -7.36 7.55 -32.65
N ALA A 353 -6.93 7.71 -33.88
CA ALA A 353 -7.15 8.95 -34.64
C ALA A 353 -8.45 8.88 -35.46
N PRO A 354 -9.15 10.01 -35.67
CA PRO A 354 -10.26 10.05 -36.60
C PRO A 354 -9.81 9.54 -37.98
N GLY A 355 -10.50 8.50 -38.51
CA GLY A 355 -10.17 7.85 -39.78
C GLY A 355 -9.17 6.69 -39.71
N ALA A 356 -8.40 6.51 -38.62
CA ALA A 356 -7.49 5.37 -38.40
C ALA A 356 -8.18 4.18 -37.71
N CYS A 357 -9.31 4.40 -37.02
CA CYS A 357 -10.06 3.37 -36.34
C CYS A 357 -11.07 2.70 -37.29
N GLN A 358 -10.99 1.39 -37.47
CA GLN A 358 -11.91 0.57 -38.28
C GLN A 358 -12.95 -0.18 -37.42
N CYS A 359 -13.04 0.11 -36.12
CA CYS A 359 -13.97 -0.55 -35.20
C CYS A 359 -15.42 -0.09 -35.45
N GLY A 360 -16.34 -1.02 -35.66
CA GLY A 360 -17.75 -0.72 -35.66
C GLY A 360 -18.28 -0.35 -34.26
N ASP A 361 -19.41 0.36 -34.22
CA ASP A 361 -20.04 0.85 -32.99
C ASP A 361 -20.25 -0.23 -31.92
N ALA A 362 -20.66 -1.42 -32.34
CA ALA A 362 -20.86 -2.56 -31.43
C ALA A 362 -19.55 -3.03 -30.76
N ALA A 363 -18.42 -2.95 -31.46
CA ALA A 363 -17.11 -3.28 -30.89
C ALA A 363 -16.66 -2.21 -29.90
N LEU A 364 -16.84 -0.93 -30.22
CA LEU A 364 -16.56 0.19 -29.35
C LEU A 364 -17.38 0.13 -28.06
N ASN A 365 -18.68 -0.08 -28.17
CA ASN A 365 -19.58 -0.19 -27.02
C ASN A 365 -19.18 -1.36 -26.10
N ARG A 366 -18.90 -2.55 -26.67
CA ARG A 366 -18.43 -3.70 -25.88
C ARG A 366 -17.09 -3.42 -25.18
N TYR A 367 -16.20 -2.70 -25.82
CA TYR A 367 -14.91 -2.34 -25.24
C TYR A 367 -15.07 -1.40 -24.05
N VAL A 368 -15.88 -0.34 -24.18
CA VAL A 368 -16.15 0.61 -23.10
C VAL A 368 -16.90 -0.07 -21.95
N GLN A 369 -17.84 -0.96 -22.26
CA GLN A 369 -18.62 -1.71 -21.25
C GLN A 369 -17.79 -2.69 -20.41
N ARG A 370 -16.54 -3.03 -20.81
CA ARG A 370 -15.64 -3.82 -19.96
C ARG A 370 -15.30 -3.11 -18.66
N ILE A 371 -15.29 -1.78 -18.67
CA ILE A 371 -15.18 -0.97 -17.47
C ILE A 371 -16.59 -0.58 -17.03
N SER A 372 -17.03 -1.06 -15.88
CA SER A 372 -18.38 -0.77 -15.41
C SER A 372 -18.62 0.72 -15.20
N GLY A 373 -19.83 1.21 -15.49
CA GLY A 373 -20.20 2.60 -15.27
C GLY A 373 -19.86 3.11 -13.86
N PRO A 374 -20.17 2.34 -12.78
CA PRO A 374 -19.79 2.72 -11.42
C PRO A 374 -18.29 2.85 -11.19
N LEU A 375 -17.43 2.09 -11.87
CA LEU A 375 -15.97 2.26 -11.78
C LEU A 375 -15.52 3.48 -12.58
N LEU A 376 -16.06 3.68 -13.79
CA LEU A 376 -15.80 4.89 -14.59
C LEU A 376 -16.19 6.15 -13.81
N ASP A 377 -17.25 6.04 -13.04
CA ASP A 377 -17.67 7.12 -12.16
C ASP A 377 -16.70 7.41 -11.01
N ARG A 378 -15.73 6.58 -10.69
CA ARG A 378 -14.68 6.88 -9.71
C ARG A 378 -13.60 7.81 -10.28
N PHE A 379 -13.41 7.86 -11.58
CA PHE A 379 -12.44 8.76 -12.19
C PHE A 379 -12.97 10.20 -12.24
N ASP A 380 -12.37 11.07 -11.44
CA ASP A 380 -12.68 12.50 -11.44
C ASP A 380 -12.14 13.18 -12.70
N LEU A 381 -10.95 12.76 -13.12
CA LEU A 381 -10.26 13.26 -14.31
C LEU A 381 -10.25 12.20 -15.40
N ARG A 382 -10.63 12.59 -16.61
CA ARG A 382 -10.56 11.78 -17.83
C ARG A 382 -9.89 12.60 -18.91
N VAL A 383 -8.69 12.22 -19.29
CA VAL A 383 -7.84 13.08 -20.12
C VAL A 383 -7.42 12.36 -21.38
N ASN A 384 -7.65 13.01 -22.51
CA ASN A 384 -7.13 12.54 -23.78
C ASN A 384 -5.63 12.83 -23.88
N VAL A 385 -4.85 11.79 -24.11
CA VAL A 385 -3.40 11.84 -24.29
C VAL A 385 -3.11 11.55 -25.76
N ASN A 386 -2.77 12.59 -26.50
CA ASN A 386 -2.42 12.46 -27.91
C ASN A 386 -0.92 12.13 -28.06
N ARG A 387 -0.50 11.65 -29.22
CA ARG A 387 0.93 11.60 -29.54
C ARG A 387 1.49 13.01 -29.55
N PRO A 388 2.66 13.24 -28.99
CA PRO A 388 3.31 14.55 -29.07
C PRO A 388 3.48 14.97 -30.54
N ALA A 389 3.41 16.26 -30.81
CA ALA A 389 3.76 16.79 -32.13
C ALA A 389 5.25 16.55 -32.41
N VAL A 390 5.62 16.49 -33.68
CA VAL A 390 7.02 16.29 -34.07
C VAL A 390 7.89 17.43 -33.53
N ASP A 391 7.39 18.64 -33.59
CA ASP A 391 8.09 19.82 -33.07
C ASP A 391 8.31 19.73 -31.55
N ASP A 392 7.32 19.25 -30.78
CA ASP A 392 7.46 19.02 -29.34
C ASP A 392 8.54 17.98 -29.01
N LEU A 393 8.71 16.97 -29.87
CA LEU A 393 9.72 15.92 -29.68
C LEU A 393 11.13 16.39 -30.04
N LEU A 394 11.23 17.29 -30.99
CA LEU A 394 12.52 17.87 -31.48
C LEU A 394 12.94 19.11 -30.70
N ASP A 395 12.05 19.64 -29.85
CA ASP A 395 12.39 20.79 -28.99
C ASP A 395 13.36 20.33 -27.89
N ASP A 396 14.52 20.96 -27.83
CA ASP A 396 15.55 20.69 -26.82
C ASP A 396 15.23 21.31 -25.46
N GLN A 397 14.20 22.16 -25.36
CA GLN A 397 13.85 22.78 -24.09
C GLN A 397 13.13 21.78 -23.19
N PRO A 398 13.67 21.49 -21.98
CA PRO A 398 13.00 20.63 -21.04
C PRO A 398 11.72 21.27 -20.52
N GLY A 399 10.70 20.47 -20.25
CA GLY A 399 9.52 20.92 -19.52
C GLY A 399 9.84 21.29 -18.07
N GLU A 400 8.83 21.77 -17.32
CA GLU A 400 8.99 21.98 -15.87
C GLU A 400 9.40 20.67 -15.16
N SER A 401 10.37 20.80 -14.25
CA SER A 401 10.86 19.64 -13.48
C SER A 401 9.86 19.13 -12.47
N THR A 402 9.99 17.88 -12.06
CA THR A 402 9.22 17.28 -10.97
C THR A 402 9.28 18.13 -9.71
N ALA A 403 10.44 18.67 -9.34
CA ALA A 403 10.61 19.45 -8.12
C ALA A 403 9.75 20.73 -8.10
N VAL A 404 9.70 21.44 -9.23
CA VAL A 404 8.88 22.68 -9.35
C VAL A 404 7.40 22.37 -9.23
N VAL A 405 6.93 21.34 -9.92
CA VAL A 405 5.50 20.94 -9.88
C VAL A 405 5.12 20.36 -8.52
N ALA A 406 5.99 19.55 -7.92
CA ALA A 406 5.76 18.99 -6.58
C ALA A 406 5.66 20.08 -5.51
N ALA A 407 6.42 21.17 -5.61
CA ALA A 407 6.31 22.29 -4.69
C ALA A 407 4.93 22.98 -4.77
N ARG A 408 4.39 23.18 -5.99
CA ARG A 408 3.02 23.70 -6.18
C ARG A 408 1.95 22.74 -5.65
N VAL A 409 2.14 21.45 -5.88
CA VAL A 409 1.25 20.40 -5.36
C VAL A 409 1.24 20.42 -3.83
N ALA A 410 2.41 20.53 -3.19
CA ALA A 410 2.51 20.60 -1.73
C ALA A 410 1.77 21.84 -1.18
N ALA A 411 2.02 23.02 -1.75
CA ALA A 411 1.35 24.27 -1.36
C ALA A 411 -0.18 24.18 -1.49
N ALA A 412 -0.68 23.61 -2.60
CA ALA A 412 -2.12 23.42 -2.79
C ALA A 412 -2.73 22.43 -1.79
N ARG A 413 -2.01 21.37 -1.43
CA ARG A 413 -2.43 20.44 -0.37
C ARG A 413 -2.45 21.11 1.00
N ASP A 414 -1.47 21.93 1.33
CA ASP A 414 -1.42 22.66 2.59
C ASP A 414 -2.63 23.61 2.71
N LEU A 415 -3.00 24.33 1.65
CA LEU A 415 -4.21 25.15 1.61
C LEU A 415 -5.48 24.32 1.86
N ALA A 416 -5.60 23.14 1.24
CA ALA A 416 -6.73 22.26 1.46
C ALA A 416 -6.78 21.74 2.91
N TRP A 417 -5.65 21.33 3.47
CA TRP A 417 -5.54 20.87 4.86
C TRP A 417 -5.89 21.97 5.87
N MET A 418 -5.38 23.18 5.68
CA MET A 418 -5.71 24.33 6.55
C MET A 418 -7.20 24.65 6.51
N ARG A 419 -7.85 24.53 5.34
CA ARG A 419 -9.25 24.85 5.15
C ARG A 419 -10.21 23.80 5.70
N GLN A 420 -9.93 22.51 5.48
CA GLN A 420 -10.89 21.41 5.68
C GLN A 420 -10.33 20.15 6.35
N GLY A 421 -9.03 20.12 6.66
CA GLY A 421 -8.39 18.99 7.32
C GLY A 421 -8.18 17.75 6.42
N GLY A 422 -8.19 17.91 5.08
CA GLY A 422 -8.03 16.82 4.14
C GLY A 422 -7.91 17.27 2.69
N VAL A 423 -7.80 16.34 1.76
CA VAL A 423 -7.68 16.61 0.32
C VAL A 423 -9.04 16.90 -0.32
N ASN A 424 -9.01 17.59 -1.46
CA ASN A 424 -10.26 18.05 -2.10
C ASN A 424 -11.12 16.90 -2.66
N SER A 425 -10.56 15.77 -3.05
CA SER A 425 -11.33 14.59 -3.51
C SER A 425 -12.23 14.00 -2.42
N GLU A 426 -11.89 14.20 -1.14
CA GLU A 426 -12.65 13.70 0.01
C GLU A 426 -13.80 14.64 0.45
N LEU A 427 -13.93 15.84 -0.14
CA LEU A 427 -15.03 16.75 0.18
C LEU A 427 -16.39 16.08 -0.06
N VAL A 428 -17.16 15.95 0.99
CA VAL A 428 -18.53 15.41 0.87
C VAL A 428 -19.48 16.48 0.32
N PRO A 429 -20.57 16.09 -0.37
CA PRO A 429 -21.52 17.04 -0.98
C PRO A 429 -22.03 18.11 -0.02
N ALA A 430 -22.28 17.79 1.26
CA ALA A 430 -22.75 18.73 2.27
C ALA A 430 -21.74 19.86 2.56
N HIS A 431 -20.46 19.65 2.35
CA HIS A 431 -19.41 20.63 2.63
C HIS A 431 -18.98 21.44 1.40
N LEU A 432 -19.48 21.10 0.20
CA LEU A 432 -19.08 21.80 -1.02
C LEU A 432 -19.49 23.29 -1.03
N GLU A 433 -20.64 23.65 -0.47
CA GLU A 433 -21.03 25.07 -0.39
C GLU A 433 -20.11 25.87 0.52
N GLN A 434 -19.59 25.27 1.57
CA GLN A 434 -18.69 25.91 2.52
C GLN A 434 -17.26 26.03 1.99
N PHE A 435 -16.71 24.93 1.43
CA PHE A 435 -15.28 24.84 1.09
C PHE A 435 -14.96 25.02 -0.40
N ALA A 436 -15.97 24.95 -1.26
CA ALA A 436 -15.86 25.17 -2.71
C ALA A 436 -17.03 26.01 -3.23
N PRO A 437 -17.30 27.22 -2.65
CA PRO A 437 -18.36 28.10 -3.15
C PRO A 437 -18.01 28.55 -4.58
N LEU A 438 -19.03 28.62 -5.44
CA LEU A 438 -18.87 29.03 -6.83
C LEU A 438 -19.15 30.51 -6.98
N GLU A 439 -18.31 31.22 -7.75
CA GLU A 439 -18.62 32.52 -8.26
C GLU A 439 -19.90 32.52 -9.13
N SER A 440 -20.55 33.65 -9.31
CA SER A 440 -21.83 33.73 -10.08
C SER A 440 -21.67 33.23 -11.51
N SER A 441 -20.61 33.60 -12.21
CA SER A 441 -20.29 33.14 -13.57
C SER A 441 -20.02 31.64 -13.62
N ALA A 442 -19.25 31.12 -12.65
CA ALA A 442 -18.99 29.68 -12.50
C ALA A 442 -20.29 28.88 -12.29
N ARG A 443 -21.21 29.45 -11.49
CA ARG A 443 -22.53 28.83 -11.22
C ARG A 443 -23.40 28.79 -12.49
N LEU A 444 -23.37 29.82 -13.31
CA LEU A 444 -24.08 29.89 -14.58
C LEU A 444 -23.52 28.83 -15.57
N LEU A 445 -22.20 28.71 -15.65
CA LEU A 445 -21.55 27.69 -16.50
C LEU A 445 -21.98 26.27 -16.10
N VAL A 446 -21.96 25.94 -14.82
CA VAL A 446 -22.39 24.63 -14.31
C VAL A 446 -23.86 24.38 -14.59
N ARG A 447 -24.72 25.38 -14.39
CA ARG A 447 -26.16 25.29 -14.70
C ARG A 447 -26.37 24.94 -16.17
N HIS A 448 -25.68 25.64 -17.07
CA HIS A 448 -25.74 25.38 -18.52
C HIS A 448 -25.37 23.92 -18.85
N GLU A 449 -24.32 23.38 -18.24
CA GLU A 449 -23.90 21.98 -18.49
C GLU A 449 -24.92 20.95 -17.97
N ILE A 450 -25.62 21.26 -16.86
CA ILE A 450 -26.68 20.40 -16.30
C ILE A 450 -27.94 20.45 -17.17
N GLU A 451 -28.37 21.64 -17.59
CA GLU A 451 -29.57 21.85 -18.41
C GLU A 451 -29.47 21.18 -19.80
N HIS A 452 -28.23 20.98 -20.30
CA HIS A 452 -27.98 20.29 -21.56
C HIS A 452 -27.62 18.80 -21.39
N ASP A 453 -27.91 18.19 -20.24
CA ASP A 453 -27.64 16.78 -19.93
C ASP A 453 -26.16 16.34 -20.09
N ARG A 454 -25.22 17.32 -20.09
CA ARG A 454 -23.77 17.07 -20.17
C ARG A 454 -23.16 16.77 -18.83
N LEU A 455 -23.84 17.13 -17.73
CA LEU A 455 -23.36 16.95 -16.38
C LEU A 455 -24.45 16.36 -15.46
N SER A 456 -24.23 15.15 -14.96
CA SER A 456 -25.10 14.54 -13.95
C SER A 456 -24.88 15.12 -12.56
N GLY A 457 -25.78 14.91 -11.60
CA GLY A 457 -25.62 15.36 -10.22
C GLY A 457 -24.32 14.86 -9.56
N ARG A 458 -23.93 13.59 -9.79
CA ARG A 458 -22.62 13.06 -9.34
C ARG A 458 -21.46 13.75 -10.06
N GLY A 459 -21.60 13.98 -11.35
CA GLY A 459 -20.63 14.74 -12.15
C GLY A 459 -20.43 16.16 -11.62
N TYR A 460 -21.49 16.83 -11.23
CA TYR A 460 -21.46 18.17 -10.62
C TYR A 460 -20.57 18.24 -9.38
N HIS A 461 -20.76 17.32 -8.43
CA HIS A 461 -19.95 17.31 -7.20
C HIS A 461 -18.47 17.09 -7.50
N ARG A 462 -18.14 16.24 -8.50
CA ARG A 462 -16.75 16.02 -8.90
C ARG A 462 -16.12 17.20 -9.58
N VAL A 463 -16.83 17.83 -10.51
CA VAL A 463 -16.35 19.05 -11.16
C VAL A 463 -16.02 20.11 -10.10
N ARG A 464 -16.87 20.28 -9.08
CA ARG A 464 -16.60 21.24 -7.98
C ARG A 464 -15.35 20.89 -7.18
N ARG A 465 -15.11 19.60 -6.85
CA ARG A 465 -13.90 19.16 -6.14
C ARG A 465 -12.64 19.43 -6.97
N VAL A 466 -12.68 19.08 -8.27
CA VAL A 466 -11.57 19.32 -9.19
C VAL A 466 -11.34 20.82 -9.36
N ALA A 467 -12.40 21.61 -9.56
CA ALA A 467 -12.31 23.06 -9.70
C ALA A 467 -11.74 23.71 -8.42
N ARG A 468 -12.09 23.21 -7.23
CA ARG A 468 -11.47 23.66 -5.97
C ARG A 468 -9.97 23.40 -5.94
N THR A 469 -9.53 22.22 -6.40
CA THR A 469 -8.11 21.89 -6.51
C THR A 469 -7.38 22.81 -7.49
N ILE A 470 -8.02 23.15 -8.62
CA ILE A 470 -7.46 24.08 -9.60
C ILE A 470 -7.31 25.47 -9.01
N ALA A 471 -8.30 25.91 -8.21
CA ALA A 471 -8.23 27.18 -7.49
C ALA A 471 -7.09 27.21 -6.46
N ASP A 472 -6.89 26.11 -5.70
CA ASP A 472 -5.78 25.98 -4.75
C ASP A 472 -4.40 26.01 -5.44
N LEU A 473 -4.30 25.42 -6.63
CA LEU A 473 -3.08 25.41 -7.47
C LEU A 473 -2.73 26.80 -8.07
N ARG A 474 -3.56 27.82 -7.93
CA ARG A 474 -3.18 29.20 -8.29
C ARG A 474 -2.21 29.81 -7.28
N GLY A 475 -2.04 29.19 -6.11
CA GLY A 475 -1.06 29.60 -5.10
C GLY A 475 -1.53 30.74 -4.19
N GLU A 476 -2.72 31.28 -4.41
CA GLU A 476 -3.33 32.31 -3.57
C GLU A 476 -4.53 31.72 -2.81
N PRO A 477 -4.70 32.03 -1.51
CA PRO A 477 -5.90 31.66 -0.79
C PRO A 477 -7.13 32.28 -1.47
N SER A 478 -7.93 31.47 -2.15
CA SER A 478 -9.15 31.91 -2.79
C SER A 478 -10.35 31.35 -2.05
N GLU A 479 -11.23 32.21 -1.63
CA GLU A 479 -12.48 31.81 -0.96
C GLU A 479 -13.48 31.18 -1.94
N VAL A 480 -13.44 31.58 -3.21
CA VAL A 480 -14.38 31.11 -4.24
C VAL A 480 -13.69 30.42 -5.42
N VAL A 481 -14.42 29.53 -6.04
CA VAL A 481 -14.05 28.84 -7.29
C VAL A 481 -14.53 29.70 -8.45
N LEU A 482 -13.62 30.09 -9.33
CA LEU A 482 -13.89 30.96 -10.48
C LEU A 482 -14.40 30.18 -11.69
N GLU A 483 -14.98 30.87 -12.66
CA GLU A 483 -15.45 30.28 -13.92
C GLU A 483 -14.33 29.52 -14.66
N GLN A 484 -13.14 30.08 -14.73
CA GLN A 484 -11.98 29.45 -15.37
C GLN A 484 -11.60 28.12 -14.72
N ASP A 485 -11.76 27.97 -13.40
CA ASP A 485 -11.45 26.73 -12.67
C ASP A 485 -12.48 25.64 -13.04
N VAL A 486 -13.75 26.02 -13.12
CA VAL A 486 -14.84 25.12 -13.57
C VAL A 486 -14.66 24.73 -15.03
N ALA A 487 -14.36 25.69 -15.90
CA ALA A 487 -14.11 25.42 -17.34
C ALA A 487 -12.95 24.44 -17.53
N MET A 488 -11.85 24.60 -16.79
CA MET A 488 -10.73 23.67 -16.83
C MET A 488 -11.13 22.28 -16.28
N ALA A 489 -11.88 22.22 -15.18
CA ALA A 489 -12.38 20.96 -14.61
C ALA A 489 -13.28 20.20 -15.60
N LEU A 490 -14.13 20.91 -16.34
CA LEU A 490 -14.97 20.33 -17.40
C LEU A 490 -14.11 19.79 -18.56
N ARG A 491 -13.07 20.49 -18.98
CA ARG A 491 -12.12 20.02 -20.03
C ARG A 491 -11.39 18.75 -19.63
N MET A 492 -11.19 18.51 -18.31
CA MET A 492 -10.60 17.28 -17.78
C MET A 492 -11.58 16.10 -17.71
N ARG A 493 -12.75 16.20 -18.31
CA ARG A 493 -13.78 15.15 -18.34
C ARG A 493 -14.05 14.66 -19.76
N ALA A 494 -13.01 14.17 -20.43
CA ALA A 494 -13.16 13.59 -21.76
C ALA A 494 -14.25 12.51 -21.79
N SER A 495 -15.08 12.52 -22.82
CA SER A 495 -16.06 11.47 -23.07
C SER A 495 -15.36 10.18 -23.50
N ILE A 496 -15.83 9.04 -23.00
CA ILE A 496 -15.35 7.72 -23.40
C ILE A 496 -16.34 7.20 -24.46
N GLY A 497 -15.86 6.89 -25.64
CA GLY A 497 -16.69 6.53 -26.78
C GLY A 497 -16.53 7.54 -27.92
N ARG A 498 -17.48 7.59 -28.88
CA ARG A 498 -17.35 8.50 -30.02
C ARG A 498 -16.90 9.90 -29.61
N PRO A 499 -15.92 10.49 -30.32
CA PRO A 499 -15.73 11.93 -30.22
C PRO A 499 -17.08 12.55 -30.61
N SER A 500 -17.70 13.26 -29.67
CA SER A 500 -18.85 14.10 -30.02
C SER A 500 -18.42 14.99 -31.19
N ALA A 501 -19.27 15.13 -32.18
CA ALA A 501 -19.05 15.92 -33.41
C ALA A 501 -18.87 17.44 -33.13
N ILE A 502 -18.48 17.82 -31.94
CA ILE A 502 -18.22 19.19 -31.51
C ILE A 502 -16.68 19.42 -31.50
N GLY A 503 -16.17 19.69 -32.67
CA GLY A 503 -14.75 19.96 -32.92
C GLY A 503 -14.45 20.30 -34.36
N ARG A 504 -15.45 20.70 -35.12
CA ARG A 504 -15.25 21.42 -36.37
C ARG A 504 -15.64 22.87 -36.15
N VAL A 505 -14.80 23.61 -35.52
CA VAL A 505 -14.69 25.08 -35.70
C VAL A 505 -13.25 25.31 -36.12
N ALA A 506 -13.16 25.89 -37.29
CA ALA A 506 -11.98 26.19 -38.07
C ALA A 506 -10.90 26.98 -37.31
#